data_54e87855a3ae3a4a7ec5ef841264c5bf
#
_entry.id   54e87855a3ae3a4a7ec5ef841264c5bf
#
_cell.length_a   1.000
_cell.length_b   1.000
_cell.length_c   1.000
_cell.angle_alpha   90.00
_cell.angle_beta   90.00
_cell.angle_gamma   90.00
#
_symmetry.space_group_name_H-M   'P 1'
#
loop_
_entity.id
_entity.type
_entity.pdbx_description
1 polymer ?
#
loop_
_entity_poly.entity_id
_entity_poly.type
_entity_poly.pdbx_seq_one_letter_code
_entity_poly.pdbx_strand_id
1 'polypeptide(L)'
;MIDLYSANTPNGKKISIMLEEIGFDYKVIKVDINNGEQFKDEFKKISPLSKIPVIIDHKNKKNVFESGAILIYLAELSLSL
;
A
#
# COMPACT_ATOMS: atom_id res chain seq x y z
N MET A 1 -3.32 -7.61 -9.55
CA MET A 1 -3.75 -6.26 -9.18
C MET A 1 -3.30 -5.91 -7.77
N ILE A 2 -2.99 -4.67 -7.54
CA ILE A 2 -2.51 -4.18 -6.25
C ILE A 2 -3.55 -3.26 -5.64
N ASP A 3 -3.90 -3.49 -4.37
CA ASP A 3 -4.69 -2.56 -3.58
C ASP A 3 -3.74 -1.72 -2.73
N LEU A 4 -3.85 -0.41 -2.85
CA LEU A 4 -3.09 0.53 -2.02
C LEU A 4 -4.03 1.14 -0.99
N TYR A 5 -3.79 0.81 0.27
CA TYR A 5 -4.48 1.43 1.40
C TYR A 5 -3.67 2.65 1.85
N SER A 6 -4.25 3.82 1.71
CA SER A 6 -3.52 5.06 1.91
C SER A 6 -4.41 6.17 2.45
N ALA A 7 -3.76 7.24 2.90
CA ALA A 7 -4.40 8.50 3.22
C ALA A 7 -3.65 9.62 2.49
N ASN A 8 -4.15 10.84 2.58
CA ASN A 8 -3.51 11.98 1.94
C ASN A 8 -2.27 12.41 2.71
N THR A 9 -1.23 11.59 2.65
CA THR A 9 0.04 11.78 3.33
C THR A 9 1.20 11.73 2.33
N PRO A 10 2.37 12.31 2.65
CA PRO A 10 3.53 12.23 1.76
C PRO A 10 3.94 10.79 1.45
N ASN A 11 3.90 9.90 2.44
CA ASN A 11 4.27 8.49 2.25
C ASN A 11 3.28 7.76 1.31
N GLY A 12 1.99 8.04 1.46
CA GLY A 12 0.98 7.49 0.56
C GLY A 12 1.17 7.95 -0.87
N LYS A 13 1.46 9.23 -1.05
CA LYS A 13 1.69 9.82 -2.37
C LYS A 13 2.92 9.23 -3.07
N LYS A 14 3.98 8.94 -2.32
CA LYS A 14 5.17 8.28 -2.88
C LYS A 14 4.84 6.95 -3.53
N ILE A 15 3.98 6.16 -2.89
CA ILE A 15 3.60 4.86 -3.41
C ILE A 15 2.72 5.00 -4.65
N SER A 16 1.76 5.92 -4.63
CA SER A 16 0.92 6.20 -5.81
C SER A 16 1.77 6.60 -7.01
N ILE A 17 2.74 7.47 -6.81
CA ILE A 17 3.65 7.92 -7.88
C ILE A 17 4.43 6.72 -8.43
N MET A 18 4.97 5.89 -7.54
CA MET A 18 5.71 4.69 -7.96
C MET A 18 4.86 3.75 -8.81
N LEU A 19 3.63 3.48 -8.37
CA LEU A 19 2.71 2.60 -9.11
C LEU A 19 2.38 3.17 -10.50
N GLU A 20 2.18 4.47 -10.61
CA GLU A 20 1.96 5.13 -11.90
C GLU A 20 3.19 5.01 -12.80
N GLU A 21 4.37 5.26 -12.27
CA GLU A 21 5.62 5.24 -13.04
C GLU A 21 5.94 3.86 -13.59
N ILE A 22 5.71 2.81 -12.82
CA ILE A 22 5.99 1.43 -13.29
C ILE A 22 4.84 0.83 -14.07
N GLY A 23 3.70 1.52 -14.15
CA GLY A 23 2.57 1.08 -14.97
C GLY A 23 1.79 -0.10 -14.44
N PHE A 24 1.80 -0.35 -13.14
CA PHE A 24 1.01 -1.43 -12.54
C PHE A 24 -0.44 -1.02 -12.39
N ASP A 25 -1.35 -1.98 -12.62
CA ASP A 25 -2.75 -1.80 -12.29
C ASP A 25 -2.92 -1.78 -10.77
N TYR A 26 -3.58 -0.75 -10.26
CA TYR A 26 -3.79 -0.64 -8.84
C TYR A 26 -5.09 0.08 -8.53
N LYS A 27 -5.56 -0.11 -7.31
CA LYS A 27 -6.75 0.53 -6.76
C LYS A 27 -6.36 1.22 -5.46
N VAL A 28 -6.78 2.46 -5.30
CA VAL A 28 -6.55 3.20 -4.05
C VAL A 28 -7.76 3.05 -3.15
N ILE A 29 -7.52 2.63 -1.92
CA ILE A 29 -8.54 2.54 -0.88
C ILE A 29 -8.17 3.53 0.20
N LYS A 30 -8.98 4.57 0.36
CA LYS A 30 -8.76 5.60 1.36
C LYS A 30 -8.98 5.06 2.77
N VAL A 31 -8.04 5.35 3.65
CA VAL A 31 -8.16 5.09 5.09
C VAL A 31 -8.34 6.43 5.79
N ASP A 32 -9.46 6.60 6.48
CA ASP A 32 -9.75 7.84 7.20
C ASP A 32 -9.04 7.81 8.56
N ILE A 33 -7.81 8.30 8.58
CA ILE A 33 -6.98 8.30 9.79
C ILE A 33 -7.51 9.26 10.85
N ASN A 34 -8.23 10.29 10.45
CA ASN A 34 -8.82 11.25 11.40
C ASN A 34 -9.95 10.62 12.20
N ASN A 35 -10.62 9.62 11.66
CA ASN A 35 -11.68 8.87 12.32
C ASN A 35 -11.21 7.51 12.85
N GLY A 36 -9.90 7.27 12.87
CA GLY A 36 -9.33 6.07 13.47
C GLY A 36 -9.56 4.79 12.68
N GLU A 37 -9.79 4.88 11.37
CA GLU A 37 -10.01 3.68 10.54
C GLU A 37 -8.83 2.73 10.57
N GLN A 38 -7.61 3.24 10.75
CA GLN A 38 -6.40 2.41 10.85
C GLN A 38 -6.39 1.51 12.08
N PHE A 39 -7.23 1.80 13.07
CA PHE A 39 -7.32 1.01 14.30
C PHE A 39 -8.45 -0.01 14.28
N LYS A 40 -9.27 -0.04 13.23
CA LYS A 40 -10.34 -1.04 13.11
C LYS A 40 -9.75 -2.43 12.88
N ASP A 41 -10.43 -3.44 13.42
CA ASP A 41 -9.97 -4.83 13.33
C ASP A 41 -9.76 -5.28 11.89
N GLU A 42 -10.62 -4.85 10.98
CA GLU A 42 -10.52 -5.18 9.55
C GLU A 42 -9.20 -4.70 8.97
N PHE A 43 -8.79 -3.49 9.32
CA PHE A 43 -7.53 -2.92 8.84
C PHE A 43 -6.33 -3.57 9.53
N LYS A 44 -6.44 -3.91 10.81
CA LYS A 44 -5.35 -4.55 11.55
C LYS A 44 -4.98 -5.92 10.99
N LYS A 45 -5.91 -6.60 10.34
CA LYS A 45 -5.62 -7.86 9.63
C LYS A 45 -4.67 -7.63 8.46
N ILE A 46 -4.73 -6.45 7.85
CA ILE A 46 -3.90 -6.07 6.71
C ILE A 46 -2.58 -5.46 7.19
N SER A 47 -2.66 -4.59 8.19
CA SER A 47 -1.51 -3.91 8.78
C SER A 47 -1.58 -4.02 10.30
N PRO A 48 -0.93 -5.03 10.89
CA PRO A 48 -1.03 -5.28 12.35
C PRO A 48 -0.61 -4.10 13.21
N LEU A 49 0.27 -3.25 12.72
CA LEU A 49 0.73 -2.06 13.45
C LEU A 49 -0.10 -0.81 13.13
N SER A 50 -1.22 -0.98 12.45
CA SER A 50 -2.11 0.12 12.06
C SER A 50 -1.42 1.21 11.24
N LYS A 51 -0.41 0.84 10.46
CA LYS A 51 0.37 1.77 9.65
C LYS A 51 -0.19 1.88 8.23
N ILE A 52 -0.08 3.06 7.66
CA ILE A 52 -0.32 3.35 6.26
C ILE A 52 0.91 4.04 5.68
N PRO A 53 1.19 3.90 4.39
CA PRO A 53 0.49 3.07 3.41
C PRO A 53 0.76 1.58 3.60
N VAL A 54 -0.14 0.77 3.05
CA VAL A 54 0.04 -0.67 2.94
C VAL A 54 -0.47 -1.10 1.57
N ILE A 55 0.19 -2.05 0.94
CA ILE A 55 -0.29 -2.64 -0.30
C ILE A 55 -0.65 -4.11 -0.09
N ILE A 56 -1.66 -4.56 -0.84
CA ILE A 56 -1.97 -5.96 -1.00
C ILE A 56 -1.71 -6.31 -2.45
N ASP A 57 -0.75 -7.20 -2.67
CA ASP A 57 -0.48 -7.77 -3.99
C ASP A 57 -1.26 -9.07 -4.11
N HIS A 58 -2.41 -9.00 -4.77
CA HIS A 58 -3.30 -10.16 -4.89
C HIS A 58 -2.70 -11.28 -5.73
N LYS A 59 -1.89 -10.96 -6.71
CA LYS A 59 -1.25 -11.95 -7.57
C LYS A 59 -0.27 -12.83 -6.79
N ASN A 60 0.54 -12.21 -5.94
CA ASN A 60 1.57 -12.90 -5.18
C ASN A 60 1.14 -13.19 -3.73
N LYS A 61 -0.07 -12.77 -3.35
CA LYS A 61 -0.66 -12.98 -2.02
C LYS A 61 0.23 -12.42 -0.91
N LYS A 62 0.67 -11.18 -1.08
CA LYS A 62 1.54 -10.51 -0.11
C LYS A 62 0.96 -9.19 0.34
N ASN A 63 1.04 -8.95 1.65
CA ASN A 63 0.75 -7.67 2.25
C ASN A 63 2.08 -7.02 2.63
N VAL A 64 2.34 -5.82 2.13
CA VAL A 64 3.59 -5.11 2.43
C VAL A 64 3.25 -3.76 3.04
N PHE A 65 3.85 -3.47 4.17
CA PHE A 65 3.70 -2.20 4.86
C PHE A 65 5.08 -1.56 5.09
N GLU A 66 5.13 -0.32 5.54
CA GLU A 66 6.29 0.57 5.57
C GLU A 66 6.63 1.07 4.16
N SER A 67 6.59 2.39 3.97
CA SER A 67 6.78 2.98 2.64
C SER A 67 8.08 2.57 1.96
N GLY A 68 9.18 2.50 2.72
CA GLY A 68 10.46 2.06 2.18
C GLY A 68 10.42 0.62 1.70
N ALA A 69 9.82 -0.28 2.48
CA ALA A 69 9.67 -1.68 2.10
C ALA A 69 8.78 -1.84 0.87
N ILE A 70 7.70 -1.06 0.78
CA ILE A 70 6.80 -1.08 -0.37
C ILE A 70 7.55 -0.66 -1.64
N LEU A 71 8.33 0.41 -1.56
CA LEU A 71 9.10 0.89 -2.71
C LEU A 71 10.10 -0.16 -3.21
N ILE A 72 10.80 -0.82 -2.29
CA ILE A 72 11.73 -1.91 -2.63
C ILE A 72 10.98 -3.07 -3.27
N TYR A 73 9.87 -3.49 -2.67
CA TYR A 73 9.05 -4.57 -3.19
C TYR A 73 8.57 -4.30 -4.62
N LEU A 74 8.04 -3.10 -4.86
CA LEU A 74 7.55 -2.73 -6.19
C LEU A 74 8.68 -2.63 -7.21
N ALA A 75 9.84 -2.13 -6.81
CA ALA A 75 11.00 -2.06 -7.69
C ALA A 75 11.45 -3.47 -8.13
N GLU A 76 11.57 -4.38 -7.19
CA GLU A 76 11.95 -5.76 -7.47
C GLU A 76 10.91 -6.45 -8.37
N LEU A 77 9.63 -6.23 -8.08
CA LEU A 77 8.55 -6.81 -8.86
C LEU A 77 8.57 -6.28 -10.31
N SER A 78 8.87 -5.00 -10.50
CA SER A 78 8.95 -4.39 -11.84
C SER A 78 10.11 -4.96 -12.65
N LEU A 79 11.21 -5.35 -12.01
CA LEU A 79 12.36 -5.93 -12.68
C LEU A 79 12.14 -7.37 -13.11
N SER A 80 11.16 -8.06 -12.56
CA SER A 80 10.87 -9.45 -12.92
C SER A 80 9.81 -9.60 -14.00
N LEU A 81 9.38 -8.52 -14.58
CA LEU A 81 8.40 -8.53 -15.67
C LEU A 81 9.03 -8.73 -17.05
#